data_bfdf6c772e65571fb0aa193148c1efcb
#
_entry.id   bfdf6c772e65571fb0aa193148c1efcb
#
_cell.length_a   1.000
_cell.length_b   1.000
_cell.length_c   1.000
_cell.angle_alpha   90.00
_cell.angle_beta   90.00
_cell.angle_gamma   90.00
#
_symmetry.space_group_name_H-M   'P 1'
#
loop_
_entity.id
_entity.type
_entity.pdbx_description
1 polymer ?
#
loop_
_entity_poly.entity_id
_entity_poly.type
_entity_poly.pdbx_seq_one_letter_code
_entity_poly.pdbx_strand_id
1 'polypeptide(L)'
;MKKILYVLMPVTLVLILSSCAAVYKCNDPKPSKQPFAWSKRLKTVVNERDNLCLNLASKVKENGGLKKNLADLTDQSNKLSTSYKDLQNKYNDLTNQSLSQTDKLSKALAVKSEDLDAKEKLLSEREKTLHDMKQIIAKQDSLTRNLNNTLRNALLGFNSDELSVEIKDGKVYVSMSDKLLFQSGSSAVEDKGKDALKLLAGVLDKNSDIDILIEGHTDNVPIKTSVYKDNWDLSVARATSIVRILTNDYKIIPTRLTASGKGEFFPKADNDTPEGRAKNRRTEIILSPKLDELMKLLKV
;
A
#
# COMPACT_ATOMS: atom_id res chain seq x y z
N MET A 1 129.31 -49.20 -26.11
CA MET A 1 128.95 -47.92 -26.85
C MET A 1 127.69 -47.97 -27.73
N LYS A 2 126.78 -48.95 -27.53
CA LYS A 2 125.54 -49.06 -28.39
C LYS A 2 124.28 -48.76 -27.64
N LYS A 3 124.23 -48.48 -26.34
CA LYS A 3 123.02 -48.21 -25.56
C LYS A 3 122.69 -46.68 -25.38
N ILE A 4 123.58 -45.79 -25.69
CA ILE A 4 123.35 -44.34 -25.49
C ILE A 4 122.67 -43.68 -26.72
N LEU A 5 122.65 -44.31 -27.87
CA LEU A 5 122.06 -43.75 -29.09
C LEU A 5 120.56 -43.87 -29.21
N TYR A 6 119.87 -44.78 -28.42
CA TYR A 6 118.42 -44.99 -28.48
C TYR A 6 117.58 -44.11 -27.51
N VAL A 7 118.19 -43.44 -26.55
CA VAL A 7 117.52 -42.63 -25.58
C VAL A 7 117.42 -41.16 -26.07
N LEU A 8 118.31 -40.70 -26.98
CA LEU A 8 118.29 -39.34 -27.47
C LEU A 8 117.30 -39.11 -28.64
N MET A 9 116.84 -40.12 -29.32
CA MET A 9 115.94 -39.99 -30.47
C MET A 9 114.45 -39.70 -30.06
N PRO A 10 113.85 -40.26 -29.02
CA PRO A 10 112.50 -39.91 -28.65
C PRO A 10 112.35 -38.52 -27.99
N VAL A 11 113.37 -37.99 -27.32
CA VAL A 11 113.35 -36.67 -26.71
C VAL A 11 113.37 -35.56 -27.77
N THR A 12 114.06 -35.67 -28.86
CA THR A 12 114.09 -34.70 -29.98
C THR A 12 112.75 -34.74 -30.77
N LEU A 13 112.11 -35.90 -30.90
CA LEU A 13 110.79 -36.02 -31.57
C LEU A 13 109.67 -35.39 -30.79
N VAL A 14 109.67 -35.48 -29.43
CA VAL A 14 108.66 -34.84 -28.53
C VAL A 14 108.86 -33.34 -28.52
N LEU A 15 110.08 -32.80 -28.63
CA LEU A 15 110.30 -31.37 -28.69
C LEU A 15 109.86 -30.72 -30.02
N ILE A 16 109.88 -31.47 -31.13
CA ILE A 16 109.39 -30.98 -32.41
C ILE A 16 107.87 -31.00 -32.47
N LEU A 17 107.14 -31.86 -31.73
CA LEU A 17 105.70 -31.93 -31.70
C LEU A 17 105.05 -30.88 -30.74
N SER A 18 105.79 -30.30 -29.82
CA SER A 18 105.28 -29.27 -28.87
C SER A 18 105.37 -27.86 -29.43
N SER A 19 105.85 -27.68 -30.67
CA SER A 19 106.01 -26.37 -31.33
C SER A 19 104.81 -25.98 -32.25
N CYS A 20 103.80 -26.83 -32.35
CA CYS A 20 102.59 -26.51 -33.10
C CYS A 20 101.40 -26.31 -32.19
N ALA A 21 101.26 -25.17 -31.70
CA ALA A 21 99.97 -24.59 -31.56
C ALA A 21 99.80 -23.69 -30.34
N ALA A 22 99.96 -22.53 -30.53
CA ALA A 22 99.11 -21.66 -29.76
C ALA A 22 98.06 -21.11 -30.75
N VAL A 23 97.07 -21.96 -31.00
CA VAL A 23 95.78 -21.45 -31.59
C VAL A 23 95.03 -20.74 -30.51
N TYR A 24 95.09 -19.44 -30.45
CA TYR A 24 94.37 -18.61 -29.54
C TYR A 24 92.86 -18.80 -29.77
N LYS A 25 92.14 -19.02 -28.68
CA LYS A 25 90.65 -19.07 -28.71
C LYS A 25 90.10 -17.64 -28.86
N CYS A 26 88.90 -17.53 -29.31
CA CYS A 26 88.16 -16.26 -29.19
C CYS A 26 88.17 -15.84 -27.75
N ASN A 27 88.49 -14.62 -27.41
CA ASN A 27 88.65 -13.99 -26.09
C ASN A 27 89.95 -14.19 -25.34
N ASP A 28 90.93 -14.98 -25.88
CA ASP A 28 92.27 -15.01 -25.28
C ASP A 28 92.98 -13.66 -25.54
N PRO A 29 93.71 -13.15 -24.52
CA PRO A 29 94.47 -11.89 -24.72
C PRO A 29 95.47 -12.02 -25.84
N LYS A 30 95.53 -11.07 -26.77
CA LYS A 30 96.49 -11.05 -27.84
C LYS A 30 97.89 -11.01 -27.27
N PRO A 31 98.80 -11.88 -27.71
CA PRO A 31 100.23 -11.82 -27.29
C PRO A 31 100.85 -10.47 -27.63
N SER A 32 101.61 -9.92 -26.69
CA SER A 32 102.26 -8.63 -26.83
C SER A 32 103.35 -8.54 -27.86
N LYS A 33 103.85 -9.68 -28.35
CA LYS A 33 104.81 -9.78 -29.43
C LYS A 33 104.31 -10.73 -30.52
N GLN A 34 104.13 -10.23 -31.75
CA GLN A 34 103.83 -11.11 -32.91
C GLN A 34 105.06 -11.91 -33.28
N PRO A 35 104.97 -13.24 -33.56
CA PRO A 35 106.12 -14.05 -34.01
C PRO A 35 106.62 -13.54 -35.35
N PHE A 36 107.95 -13.43 -35.49
CA PHE A 36 108.65 -12.72 -36.54
C PHE A 36 108.51 -13.27 -38.00
N ALA A 37 107.72 -14.26 -38.23
CA ALA A 37 107.55 -14.83 -39.55
C ALA A 37 106.19 -15.39 -39.86
N TRP A 38 105.15 -14.55 -39.84
CA TRP A 38 103.87 -14.99 -40.35
C TRP A 38 103.77 -14.82 -41.85
N SER A 39 103.52 -15.93 -42.57
CA SER A 39 103.22 -15.86 -43.98
C SER A 39 101.94 -15.01 -44.22
N LYS A 40 101.89 -14.38 -45.42
CA LYS A 40 100.71 -13.60 -45.81
C LYS A 40 99.41 -14.37 -45.58
N ARG A 41 99.34 -15.65 -45.84
CA ARG A 41 98.22 -16.54 -45.67
C ARG A 41 97.83 -16.66 -44.17
N LEU A 42 98.83 -16.79 -43.28
CA LEU A 42 98.54 -16.92 -41.85
C LEU A 42 97.97 -15.65 -41.27
N LYS A 43 98.42 -14.47 -41.70
CA LYS A 43 97.82 -13.17 -41.32
C LYS A 43 96.39 -13.03 -41.78
N THR A 44 96.05 -13.49 -43.00
CA THR A 44 94.70 -13.46 -43.54
C THR A 44 93.74 -14.36 -42.64
N VAL A 45 94.18 -15.58 -42.37
CA VAL A 45 93.37 -16.51 -41.53
C VAL A 45 93.17 -15.99 -40.12
N VAL A 46 94.16 -15.36 -39.49
CA VAL A 46 94.05 -14.74 -38.19
C VAL A 46 93.08 -13.57 -38.21
N ASN A 47 93.18 -12.72 -39.26
CA ASN A 47 92.20 -11.60 -39.37
C ASN A 47 90.76 -12.11 -39.60
N GLU A 48 90.58 -13.14 -40.44
CA GLU A 48 89.26 -13.77 -40.61
C GLU A 48 88.72 -14.36 -39.31
N ARG A 49 89.58 -15.07 -38.53
CA ARG A 49 89.25 -15.57 -37.21
C ARG A 49 88.83 -14.42 -36.28
N ASP A 50 89.60 -13.34 -36.16
CA ASP A 50 89.35 -12.22 -35.33
C ASP A 50 88.01 -11.52 -35.71
N ASN A 51 87.75 -11.38 -37.00
CA ASN A 51 86.50 -10.89 -37.54
C ASN A 51 85.32 -11.82 -37.16
N LEU A 52 85.48 -13.15 -37.28
CA LEU A 52 84.48 -14.13 -36.89
C LEU A 52 84.26 -14.11 -35.40
N CYS A 53 85.26 -13.93 -34.54
CA CYS A 53 85.16 -13.78 -33.10
C CYS A 53 84.38 -12.52 -32.75
N LEU A 54 84.63 -11.38 -33.38
CA LEU A 54 83.86 -10.14 -33.19
C LEU A 54 82.38 -10.30 -33.57
N ASN A 55 82.16 -10.95 -34.74
CA ASN A 55 80.83 -11.27 -35.23
C ASN A 55 80.06 -12.23 -34.24
N LEU A 56 80.78 -13.25 -33.77
CA LEU A 56 80.20 -14.17 -32.77
C LEU A 56 79.84 -13.46 -31.47
N ALA A 57 80.73 -12.61 -30.94
CA ALA A 57 80.51 -11.84 -29.77
C ALA A 57 79.26 -10.89 -29.90
N SER A 58 79.20 -10.24 -31.11
CA SER A 58 77.99 -9.41 -31.44
C SER A 58 76.70 -10.23 -31.48
N LYS A 59 76.75 -11.41 -32.16
CA LYS A 59 75.59 -12.30 -32.23
C LYS A 59 75.18 -12.90 -30.88
N VAL A 60 76.15 -13.23 -30.01
CA VAL A 60 75.87 -13.67 -28.64
C VAL A 60 75.17 -12.55 -27.83
N LYS A 61 75.64 -11.29 -27.96
CA LYS A 61 75.01 -10.15 -27.33
C LYS A 61 73.58 -9.90 -27.86
N GLU A 62 73.44 -9.96 -29.21
CA GLU A 62 72.13 -9.85 -29.87
C GLU A 62 71.14 -10.95 -29.39
N ASN A 63 71.60 -12.22 -29.35
CA ASN A 63 70.83 -13.35 -28.82
C ASN A 63 70.48 -13.18 -27.37
N GLY A 64 71.38 -12.62 -26.55
CA GLY A 64 71.08 -12.27 -25.15
C GLY A 64 69.96 -11.23 -25.04
N GLY A 65 70.02 -10.20 -25.88
CA GLY A 65 68.97 -9.20 -25.98
C GLY A 65 67.63 -9.77 -26.44
N LEU A 66 67.61 -10.59 -27.49
CA LEU A 66 66.41 -11.25 -27.99
C LEU A 66 65.78 -12.19 -26.96
N LYS A 67 66.57 -12.97 -26.23
CA LYS A 67 66.08 -13.83 -25.15
C LYS A 67 65.41 -13.02 -24.05
N LYS A 68 66.02 -11.89 -23.66
CA LYS A 68 65.39 -11.00 -22.66
C LYS A 68 64.05 -10.43 -23.17
N ASN A 69 64.03 -9.92 -24.41
CA ASN A 69 62.81 -9.41 -25.01
C ASN A 69 61.72 -10.49 -25.14
N LEU A 70 62.09 -11.72 -25.48
CA LEU A 70 61.18 -12.85 -25.54
C LEU A 70 60.60 -13.17 -24.16
N ALA A 71 61.43 -13.17 -23.11
CA ALA A 71 60.95 -13.36 -21.73
C ALA A 71 59.98 -12.27 -21.28
N ASP A 72 60.32 -10.99 -21.56
CA ASP A 72 59.47 -9.84 -21.23
C ASP A 72 58.14 -9.91 -22.00
N LEU A 73 58.15 -10.26 -23.28
CA LEU A 73 56.96 -10.41 -24.12
C LEU A 73 56.05 -11.57 -23.63
N THR A 74 56.70 -12.68 -23.23
CA THR A 74 56.00 -13.84 -22.66
C THR A 74 55.29 -13.46 -21.34
N ASP A 75 55.96 -12.70 -20.47
CA ASP A 75 55.38 -12.22 -19.22
C ASP A 75 54.18 -11.26 -19.48
N GLN A 76 54.35 -10.33 -20.42
CA GLN A 76 53.26 -9.44 -20.86
C GLN A 76 52.07 -10.22 -21.43
N SER A 77 52.33 -11.23 -22.27
CA SER A 77 51.27 -12.09 -22.83
C SER A 77 50.52 -12.85 -21.74
N ASN A 78 51.22 -13.39 -20.74
CA ASN A 78 50.60 -14.07 -19.61
C ASN A 78 49.75 -13.13 -18.76
N LYS A 79 50.25 -11.93 -18.44
CA LYS A 79 49.51 -10.91 -17.71
C LYS A 79 48.23 -10.49 -18.46
N LEU A 80 48.34 -10.27 -19.78
CA LEU A 80 47.19 -9.92 -20.61
C LEU A 80 46.15 -11.06 -20.62
N SER A 81 46.62 -12.31 -20.77
CA SER A 81 45.75 -13.49 -20.75
C SER A 81 44.97 -13.60 -19.41
N THR A 82 45.66 -13.35 -18.29
CA THR A 82 45.02 -13.36 -16.96
C THR A 82 44.01 -12.25 -16.84
N SER A 83 44.37 -11.03 -17.24
CA SER A 83 43.44 -9.88 -17.21
C SER A 83 42.22 -10.09 -18.12
N TYR A 84 42.38 -10.73 -19.26
CA TYR A 84 41.30 -11.09 -20.17
C TYR A 84 40.31 -12.08 -19.49
N LYS A 85 40.83 -13.11 -18.82
CA LYS A 85 40.00 -14.07 -18.08
C LYS A 85 39.23 -13.40 -16.94
N ASP A 86 39.90 -12.53 -16.20
CA ASP A 86 39.27 -11.78 -15.11
C ASP A 86 38.14 -10.88 -15.64
N LEU A 87 38.36 -10.19 -16.73
CA LEU A 87 37.35 -9.34 -17.36
C LEU A 87 36.17 -10.16 -17.87
N GLN A 88 36.44 -11.32 -18.46
CA GLN A 88 35.41 -12.24 -18.94
C GLN A 88 34.55 -12.77 -17.80
N ASN A 89 35.14 -13.12 -16.66
CA ASN A 89 34.42 -13.55 -15.46
C ASN A 89 33.52 -12.41 -14.91
N LYS A 90 34.09 -11.20 -14.80
CA LYS A 90 33.30 -10.01 -14.35
C LYS A 90 32.14 -9.70 -15.30
N TYR A 91 32.37 -9.83 -16.60
CA TYR A 91 31.29 -9.64 -17.57
C TYR A 91 30.17 -10.67 -17.41
N ASN A 92 30.54 -11.94 -17.25
CA ASN A 92 29.55 -13.01 -17.01
C ASN A 92 28.79 -12.82 -15.71
N ASP A 93 29.47 -12.46 -14.64
CA ASP A 93 28.85 -12.17 -13.34
C ASP A 93 27.87 -10.98 -13.42
N LEU A 94 28.28 -9.90 -14.06
CA LEU A 94 27.42 -8.72 -14.26
C LEU A 94 26.21 -9.05 -15.12
N THR A 95 26.39 -9.85 -16.16
CA THR A 95 25.30 -10.31 -17.03
C THR A 95 24.29 -11.15 -16.24
N ASN A 96 24.78 -12.10 -15.45
CA ASN A 96 23.92 -12.95 -14.60
C ASN A 96 23.19 -12.15 -13.53
N GLN A 97 23.85 -11.19 -12.89
CA GLN A 97 23.22 -10.28 -11.93
C GLN A 97 22.14 -9.43 -12.60
N SER A 98 22.41 -8.87 -13.78
CA SER A 98 21.46 -8.07 -14.54
C SER A 98 20.22 -8.88 -14.93
N LEU A 99 20.41 -10.10 -15.44
CA LEU A 99 19.31 -11.01 -15.77
C LEU A 99 18.45 -11.34 -14.52
N SER A 100 19.10 -11.66 -13.40
CA SER A 100 18.42 -11.95 -12.15
C SER A 100 17.62 -10.74 -11.62
N GLN A 101 18.18 -9.53 -11.72
CA GLN A 101 17.48 -8.30 -11.31
C GLN A 101 16.28 -8.02 -12.22
N THR A 102 16.45 -8.20 -13.53
CA THR A 102 15.38 -8.02 -14.52
C THR A 102 14.22 -9.00 -14.28
N ASP A 103 14.53 -10.26 -14.01
CA ASP A 103 13.50 -11.27 -13.69
C ASP A 103 12.75 -10.93 -12.40
N LYS A 104 13.45 -10.54 -11.33
CA LYS A 104 12.85 -10.08 -10.08
C LYS A 104 11.95 -8.85 -10.27
N LEU A 105 12.43 -7.88 -11.05
CA LEU A 105 11.66 -6.66 -11.33
C LEU A 105 10.41 -6.97 -12.16
N SER A 106 10.53 -7.83 -13.17
CA SER A 106 9.40 -8.27 -14.00
C SER A 106 8.33 -8.96 -13.16
N LYS A 107 8.72 -9.88 -12.28
CA LYS A 107 7.80 -10.55 -11.35
C LYS A 107 7.13 -9.56 -10.38
N ALA A 108 7.89 -8.62 -9.83
CA ALA A 108 7.35 -7.59 -8.94
C ALA A 108 6.37 -6.66 -9.66
N LEU A 109 6.65 -6.30 -10.91
CA LEU A 109 5.74 -5.51 -11.75
C LEU A 109 4.45 -6.26 -12.06
N ALA A 110 4.51 -7.56 -12.39
CA ALA A 110 3.34 -8.38 -12.63
C ALA A 110 2.42 -8.45 -11.40
N VAL A 111 2.99 -8.71 -10.21
CA VAL A 111 2.23 -8.73 -8.95
C VAL A 111 1.61 -7.35 -8.65
N LYS A 112 2.35 -6.27 -8.89
CA LYS A 112 1.83 -4.92 -8.68
C LYS A 112 0.73 -4.54 -9.66
N SER A 113 0.82 -4.99 -10.92
CA SER A 113 -0.24 -4.79 -11.91
C SER A 113 -1.54 -5.49 -11.49
N GLU A 114 -1.44 -6.74 -11.05
CA GLU A 114 -2.59 -7.50 -10.55
C GLU A 114 -3.24 -6.84 -9.29
N ASP A 115 -2.42 -6.35 -8.36
CA ASP A 115 -2.88 -5.62 -7.17
C ASP A 115 -3.59 -4.30 -7.55
N LEU A 116 -3.08 -3.59 -8.56
CA LEU A 116 -3.71 -2.37 -9.08
C LEU A 116 -5.06 -2.67 -9.73
N ASP A 117 -5.14 -3.68 -10.59
CA ASP A 117 -6.38 -4.08 -11.25
C ASP A 117 -7.45 -4.49 -10.23
N ALA A 118 -7.06 -5.24 -9.19
CA ALA A 118 -7.97 -5.60 -8.10
C ALA A 118 -8.47 -4.38 -7.32
N LYS A 119 -7.59 -3.42 -7.04
CA LYS A 119 -7.95 -2.17 -6.34
C LYS A 119 -8.84 -1.26 -7.19
N GLU A 120 -8.59 -1.16 -8.49
CA GLU A 120 -9.41 -0.38 -9.42
C GLU A 120 -10.84 -0.95 -9.48
N LYS A 121 -10.97 -2.27 -9.57
CA LYS A 121 -12.27 -2.93 -9.53
C LYS A 121 -13.00 -2.66 -8.21
N LEU A 122 -12.32 -2.80 -7.06
CA LEU A 122 -12.90 -2.51 -5.76
C LEU A 122 -13.31 -1.03 -5.62
N LEU A 123 -12.51 -0.10 -6.15
CA LEU A 123 -12.82 1.33 -6.15
C LEU A 123 -14.10 1.60 -6.95
N SER A 124 -14.21 1.04 -8.15
CA SER A 124 -15.40 1.18 -9.01
C SER A 124 -16.66 0.64 -8.33
N GLU A 125 -16.58 -0.52 -7.66
CA GLU A 125 -17.70 -1.08 -6.89
C GLU A 125 -18.13 -0.16 -5.72
N ARG A 126 -17.15 0.40 -5.00
CA ARG A 126 -17.41 1.35 -3.91
C ARG A 126 -18.03 2.66 -4.41
N GLU A 127 -17.54 3.20 -5.53
CA GLU A 127 -18.11 4.41 -6.14
C GLU A 127 -19.56 4.21 -6.54
N LYS A 128 -19.89 3.06 -7.14
CA LYS A 128 -21.25 2.68 -7.45
C LYS A 128 -22.12 2.62 -6.19
N THR A 129 -21.65 1.92 -5.16
CA THR A 129 -22.39 1.82 -3.88
C THR A 129 -22.62 3.19 -3.25
N LEU A 130 -21.61 4.09 -3.26
CA LEU A 130 -21.76 5.46 -2.77
C LEU A 130 -22.76 6.26 -3.59
N HIS A 131 -22.80 6.08 -4.91
CA HIS A 131 -23.77 6.72 -5.76
C HIS A 131 -25.21 6.28 -5.44
N ASP A 132 -25.41 4.96 -5.30
CA ASP A 132 -26.71 4.38 -4.94
C ASP A 132 -27.17 4.85 -3.56
N MET A 133 -26.28 4.88 -2.57
CA MET A 133 -26.57 5.44 -1.22
C MET A 133 -27.00 6.91 -1.29
N LYS A 134 -26.29 7.75 -2.07
CA LYS A 134 -26.64 9.17 -2.24
C LYS A 134 -28.04 9.33 -2.85
N GLN A 135 -28.39 8.50 -3.82
CA GLN A 135 -29.73 8.53 -4.42
C GLN A 135 -30.83 8.14 -3.41
N ILE A 136 -30.60 7.10 -2.58
CA ILE A 136 -31.55 6.69 -1.56
C ILE A 136 -31.73 7.78 -0.50
N ILE A 137 -30.64 8.39 -0.02
CA ILE A 137 -30.70 9.49 0.95
C ILE A 137 -31.49 10.68 0.36
N ALA A 138 -31.21 11.07 -0.87
CA ALA A 138 -31.93 12.17 -1.55
C ALA A 138 -33.43 11.87 -1.70
N LYS A 139 -33.79 10.62 -2.03
CA LYS A 139 -35.18 10.16 -2.08
C LYS A 139 -35.86 10.24 -0.71
N GLN A 140 -35.18 9.81 0.36
CA GLN A 140 -35.68 9.87 1.74
C GLN A 140 -35.88 11.30 2.23
N ASP A 141 -34.90 12.19 1.94
CA ASP A 141 -35.04 13.62 2.26
C ASP A 141 -36.25 14.25 1.55
N SER A 142 -36.46 13.90 0.29
CA SER A 142 -37.63 14.36 -0.47
C SER A 142 -38.94 13.85 0.13
N LEU A 143 -38.99 12.55 0.47
CA LEU A 143 -40.18 11.96 1.14
C LEU A 143 -40.47 12.61 2.49
N THR A 144 -39.42 12.83 3.31
CA THR A 144 -39.55 13.49 4.62
C THR A 144 -40.09 14.92 4.50
N ARG A 145 -39.59 15.70 3.52
CA ARG A 145 -40.07 17.08 3.27
C ARG A 145 -41.53 17.07 2.78
N ASN A 146 -41.86 16.18 1.85
CA ASN A 146 -43.21 16.06 1.33
C ASN A 146 -44.19 15.65 2.42
N LEU A 147 -43.83 14.69 3.28
CA LEU A 147 -44.60 14.27 4.41
C LEU A 147 -44.83 15.41 5.41
N ASN A 148 -43.76 16.15 5.76
CA ASN A 148 -43.85 17.31 6.63
C ASN A 148 -44.83 18.38 6.10
N ASN A 149 -44.71 18.70 4.80
CA ASN A 149 -45.61 19.71 4.18
C ASN A 149 -47.07 19.22 4.13
N THR A 150 -47.27 17.93 3.82
CA THR A 150 -48.61 17.33 3.81
C THR A 150 -49.24 17.35 5.21
N LEU A 151 -48.49 17.01 6.25
CA LEU A 151 -48.94 17.04 7.63
C LEU A 151 -49.22 18.44 8.11
N ARG A 152 -48.34 19.40 7.84
CA ARG A 152 -48.58 20.82 8.16
C ARG A 152 -49.87 21.31 7.53
N ASN A 153 -50.10 21.02 6.26
CA ASN A 153 -51.33 21.44 5.55
C ASN A 153 -52.58 20.75 6.12
N ALA A 154 -52.49 19.43 6.44
CA ALA A 154 -53.63 18.70 7.02
C ALA A 154 -53.98 19.18 8.43
N LEU A 155 -53.02 19.69 9.19
CA LEU A 155 -53.16 20.09 10.60
C LEU A 155 -53.21 21.61 10.80
N LEU A 156 -53.39 22.42 9.73
CA LEU A 156 -53.48 23.87 9.81
C LEU A 156 -54.61 24.44 10.72
N GLY A 157 -55.60 23.62 11.03
CA GLY A 157 -56.71 24.02 11.89
C GLY A 157 -56.41 24.01 13.39
N PHE A 158 -55.24 23.57 13.80
CA PHE A 158 -54.84 23.49 15.24
C PHE A 158 -53.89 24.65 15.57
N ASN A 159 -53.99 25.13 16.84
CA ASN A 159 -53.08 26.16 17.32
C ASN A 159 -51.64 25.60 17.43
N SER A 160 -50.64 26.44 17.14
CA SER A 160 -49.22 26.06 17.22
C SER A 160 -48.76 25.62 18.61
N ASP A 161 -49.39 26.07 19.68
CA ASP A 161 -49.14 25.66 21.08
C ASP A 161 -49.76 24.29 21.43
N GLU A 162 -50.77 23.85 20.67
CA GLU A 162 -51.42 22.57 20.85
C GLU A 162 -50.85 21.48 19.99
N LEU A 163 -50.38 21.84 18.72
CA LEU A 163 -49.84 20.92 17.77
C LEU A 163 -48.76 21.58 16.90
N SER A 164 -47.58 20.96 16.82
CA SER A 164 -46.50 21.39 15.94
C SER A 164 -45.96 20.25 15.08
N VAL A 165 -45.47 20.58 13.89
CA VAL A 165 -44.85 19.62 12.98
C VAL A 165 -43.47 20.14 12.59
N GLU A 166 -42.43 19.35 12.87
CA GLU A 166 -41.01 19.70 12.67
C GLU A 166 -40.24 18.55 12.01
N ILE A 167 -39.19 18.89 11.23
CA ILE A 167 -38.24 17.89 10.77
C ILE A 167 -37.01 17.96 11.66
N LYS A 168 -36.62 16.81 12.20
CA LYS A 168 -35.39 16.66 12.97
C LYS A 168 -34.74 15.33 12.64
N ASP A 169 -33.43 15.30 12.41
CA ASP A 169 -32.63 14.09 12.15
C ASP A 169 -33.24 13.17 11.06
N GLY A 170 -33.76 13.76 9.98
CA GLY A 170 -34.35 13.01 8.85
C GLY A 170 -35.74 12.39 9.16
N LYS A 171 -36.36 12.74 10.30
CA LYS A 171 -37.67 12.27 10.72
C LYS A 171 -38.64 13.44 10.89
N VAL A 172 -39.94 13.17 10.76
CA VAL A 172 -40.96 14.16 11.02
C VAL A 172 -41.54 13.93 12.42
N TYR A 173 -41.48 14.96 13.25
CA TYR A 173 -42.03 14.99 14.61
C TYR A 173 -43.34 15.75 14.59
N VAL A 174 -44.44 15.08 14.98
CA VAL A 174 -45.73 15.69 15.25
C VAL A 174 -45.89 15.73 16.76
N SER A 175 -45.66 16.90 17.33
CA SER A 175 -45.79 17.11 18.78
C SER A 175 -47.20 17.63 19.12
N MET A 176 -47.90 16.93 19.97
CA MET A 176 -49.25 17.26 20.43
C MET A 176 -49.23 17.50 21.93
N SER A 177 -49.77 18.63 22.39
CA SER A 177 -49.86 18.93 23.82
C SER A 177 -50.79 17.98 24.54
N ASP A 178 -50.50 17.76 25.82
CA ASP A 178 -51.36 16.96 26.71
C ASP A 178 -52.80 17.51 26.77
N LYS A 179 -52.94 18.83 26.80
CA LYS A 179 -54.23 19.52 26.84
C LYS A 179 -55.09 19.26 25.59
N LEU A 180 -54.47 19.01 24.44
CA LEU A 180 -55.18 18.64 23.21
C LEU A 180 -55.69 17.21 23.27
N LEU A 181 -54.87 16.31 23.85
CA LEU A 181 -55.08 14.87 23.73
C LEU A 181 -55.83 14.28 24.93
N PHE A 182 -55.57 14.75 26.18
CA PHE A 182 -55.99 14.06 27.38
C PHE A 182 -56.49 15.01 28.47
N GLN A 183 -57.37 14.50 29.35
CA GLN A 183 -57.61 15.13 30.64
C GLN A 183 -56.46 14.90 31.61
N SER A 184 -56.28 15.77 32.57
CA SER A 184 -55.24 15.68 33.58
C SER A 184 -55.27 14.32 34.28
N GLY A 185 -54.10 13.63 34.31
CA GLY A 185 -53.95 12.32 34.92
C GLY A 185 -54.64 11.17 34.17
N SER A 186 -55.16 11.38 32.98
CA SER A 186 -55.88 10.38 32.18
C SER A 186 -55.05 9.99 30.96
N SER A 187 -55.27 8.76 30.45
CA SER A 187 -54.81 8.31 29.15
C SER A 187 -55.95 8.16 28.12
N ALA A 188 -57.21 8.51 28.50
CA ALA A 188 -58.33 8.54 27.58
C ALA A 188 -58.25 9.76 26.66
N VAL A 189 -58.26 9.53 25.34
CA VAL A 189 -58.11 10.62 24.33
C VAL A 189 -59.44 11.38 24.19
N GLU A 190 -59.38 12.70 24.34
CA GLU A 190 -60.47 13.64 24.15
C GLU A 190 -60.88 13.74 22.67
N ASP A 191 -62.10 14.18 22.38
CA ASP A 191 -62.66 14.25 21.05
C ASP A 191 -61.86 15.16 20.12
N LYS A 192 -61.37 16.33 20.60
CA LYS A 192 -60.45 17.19 19.86
C LYS A 192 -59.14 16.50 19.48
N GLY A 193 -58.61 15.67 20.37
CA GLY A 193 -57.45 14.82 20.12
C GLY A 193 -57.74 13.76 19.07
N LYS A 194 -58.93 13.13 19.12
CA LYS A 194 -59.35 12.16 18.07
C LYS A 194 -59.47 12.80 16.71
N ASP A 195 -59.95 14.05 16.61
CA ASP A 195 -59.99 14.78 15.32
C ASP A 195 -58.60 15.02 14.74
N ALA A 196 -57.62 15.41 15.60
CA ALA A 196 -56.22 15.55 15.16
C ALA A 196 -55.65 14.20 14.69
N LEU A 197 -55.89 13.11 15.46
CA LEU A 197 -55.45 11.78 15.08
C LEU A 197 -56.11 11.25 13.81
N LYS A 198 -57.35 11.61 13.52
CA LYS A 198 -58.07 11.27 12.27
C LYS A 198 -57.38 11.90 11.05
N LEU A 199 -57.04 13.19 11.14
CA LEU A 199 -56.34 13.88 10.05
C LEU A 199 -54.95 13.30 9.83
N LEU A 200 -54.21 13.03 10.91
CA LEU A 200 -52.91 12.36 10.88
C LEU A 200 -53.04 10.98 10.24
N ALA A 201 -54.00 10.17 10.65
CA ALA A 201 -54.22 8.83 10.11
C ALA A 201 -54.49 8.86 8.60
N GLY A 202 -55.28 9.85 8.10
CA GLY A 202 -55.47 10.01 6.64
C GLY A 202 -54.19 10.31 5.83
N VAL A 203 -53.20 10.92 6.48
CA VAL A 203 -51.86 11.10 5.84
C VAL A 203 -51.03 9.84 5.93
N LEU A 204 -51.08 9.14 7.09
CA LEU A 204 -50.32 7.90 7.34
C LEU A 204 -50.79 6.73 6.46
N ASP A 205 -52.06 6.66 6.17
CA ASP A 205 -52.67 5.66 5.27
C ASP A 205 -52.14 5.77 3.83
N LYS A 206 -51.98 7.02 3.36
CA LYS A 206 -51.38 7.30 2.01
C LYS A 206 -49.88 7.07 1.94
N ASN A 207 -49.21 6.93 3.07
CA ASN A 207 -47.75 6.79 3.17
C ASN A 207 -47.41 5.49 3.94
N SER A 208 -47.52 4.33 3.27
CA SER A 208 -47.36 3.01 3.91
C SER A 208 -45.92 2.71 4.31
N ASP A 209 -44.91 3.37 3.68
CA ASP A 209 -43.46 3.10 3.87
C ASP A 209 -42.85 3.91 5.02
N ILE A 210 -43.68 4.26 6.03
CA ILE A 210 -43.27 5.03 7.18
C ILE A 210 -43.50 4.22 8.45
N ASP A 211 -42.49 4.13 9.31
CA ASP A 211 -42.62 3.60 10.67
C ASP A 211 -43.03 4.72 11.62
N ILE A 212 -43.88 4.39 12.60
CA ILE A 212 -44.55 5.33 13.46
C ILE A 212 -44.20 5.00 14.90
N LEU A 213 -43.41 5.86 15.55
CA LEU A 213 -43.11 5.75 16.97
C LEU A 213 -43.90 6.83 17.73
N ILE A 214 -44.67 6.41 18.73
CA ILE A 214 -45.46 7.30 19.57
C ILE A 214 -44.79 7.36 20.95
N GLU A 215 -44.28 8.54 21.32
CA GLU A 215 -43.61 8.76 22.60
C GLU A 215 -44.45 9.66 23.52
N GLY A 216 -44.84 9.14 24.70
CA GLY A 216 -45.47 9.92 25.74
C GLY A 216 -44.44 10.58 26.66
N HIS A 217 -44.65 11.86 26.99
CA HIS A 217 -43.81 12.64 27.90
C HIS A 217 -44.65 13.26 28.98
N THR A 218 -44.14 13.39 30.21
CA THR A 218 -44.75 14.10 31.31
C THR A 218 -43.88 15.28 31.74
N ASP A 219 -44.40 16.10 32.65
CA ASP A 219 -43.61 17.00 33.46
C ASP A 219 -43.00 16.23 34.67
N ASN A 220 -42.30 16.95 35.54
CA ASN A 220 -41.70 16.39 36.76
C ASN A 220 -42.65 16.30 37.95
N VAL A 221 -43.93 16.65 37.79
CA VAL A 221 -44.93 16.50 38.89
C VAL A 221 -45.26 15.01 39.01
N PRO A 222 -44.99 14.38 40.17
CA PRO A 222 -45.26 12.97 40.34
C PRO A 222 -46.75 12.66 40.24
N ILE A 223 -47.11 11.66 39.44
CA ILE A 223 -48.45 11.09 39.43
C ILE A 223 -48.48 9.80 40.26
N LYS A 224 -49.52 9.67 41.09
CA LYS A 224 -49.80 8.42 41.80
C LYS A 224 -51.27 8.25 41.88
N THR A 225 -51.83 7.29 41.19
CA THR A 225 -53.24 6.95 41.17
C THR A 225 -53.41 5.45 41.38
N SER A 226 -54.67 4.98 41.44
CA SER A 226 -54.94 3.53 41.44
C SER A 226 -54.57 2.83 40.15
N VAL A 227 -54.42 3.58 39.07
CA VAL A 227 -54.11 3.06 37.70
C VAL A 227 -52.63 3.22 37.34
N TYR A 228 -51.98 4.35 37.68
CA TYR A 228 -50.63 4.68 37.35
C TYR A 228 -49.77 4.82 38.61
N LYS A 229 -48.65 4.11 38.67
CA LYS A 229 -47.72 4.15 39.79
C LYS A 229 -46.85 5.40 39.76
N ASP A 230 -46.45 5.81 38.56
CA ASP A 230 -45.53 6.92 38.31
C ASP A 230 -45.73 7.52 36.91
N ASN A 231 -44.87 8.48 36.57
CA ASN A 231 -44.85 9.16 35.28
C ASN A 231 -44.46 8.23 34.10
N TRP A 232 -43.74 7.11 34.35
CA TRP A 232 -43.50 6.10 33.36
C TRP A 232 -44.78 5.40 32.92
N ASP A 233 -45.55 4.90 33.87
CA ASP A 233 -46.83 4.22 33.61
C ASP A 233 -47.79 5.12 32.82
N LEU A 234 -47.95 6.39 33.24
CA LEU A 234 -48.82 7.34 32.55
C LEU A 234 -48.36 7.60 31.11
N SER A 235 -47.04 7.86 30.90
CA SER A 235 -46.51 8.18 29.57
C SER A 235 -46.65 7.00 28.58
N VAL A 236 -46.43 5.76 29.06
CA VAL A 236 -46.64 4.55 28.23
C VAL A 236 -48.12 4.32 27.95
N ALA A 237 -48.98 4.47 28.93
CA ALA A 237 -50.43 4.30 28.78
C ALA A 237 -51.01 5.29 27.74
N ARG A 238 -50.57 6.54 27.74
CA ARG A 238 -50.95 7.56 26.77
C ARG A 238 -50.51 7.21 25.35
N ALA A 239 -49.25 6.81 25.16
CA ALA A 239 -48.75 6.36 23.89
C ALA A 239 -49.55 5.15 23.36
N THR A 240 -49.82 4.17 24.24
CA THR A 240 -50.59 2.97 23.89
C THR A 240 -52.03 3.28 23.51
N SER A 241 -52.67 4.27 24.17
CA SER A 241 -54.04 4.69 23.84
C SER A 241 -54.13 5.26 22.42
N ILE A 242 -53.14 6.04 22.00
CA ILE A 242 -53.03 6.54 20.62
C ILE A 242 -52.80 5.41 19.62
N VAL A 243 -51.90 4.46 19.92
CA VAL A 243 -51.69 3.27 19.08
C VAL A 243 -52.99 2.52 18.86
N ARG A 244 -53.79 2.32 19.93
CA ARG A 244 -55.09 1.63 19.85
C ARG A 244 -56.06 2.35 18.93
N ILE A 245 -56.16 3.68 19.05
CA ILE A 245 -57.03 4.50 18.20
C ILE A 245 -56.58 4.40 16.74
N LEU A 246 -55.29 4.58 16.44
CA LEU A 246 -54.76 4.48 15.09
C LEU A 246 -55.02 3.09 14.47
N THR A 247 -54.89 2.02 15.28
CA THR A 247 -55.11 0.65 14.82
C THR A 247 -56.60 0.31 14.69
N ASN A 248 -57.40 0.57 15.73
CA ASN A 248 -58.78 0.08 15.81
C ASN A 248 -59.73 0.95 14.97
N ASP A 249 -59.59 2.27 15.11
CA ASP A 249 -60.53 3.21 14.50
C ASP A 249 -60.10 3.57 13.06
N TYR A 250 -58.80 3.79 12.83
CA TYR A 250 -58.26 4.26 11.55
C TYR A 250 -57.55 3.19 10.72
N LYS A 251 -57.48 1.93 11.21
CA LYS A 251 -56.96 0.76 10.48
C LYS A 251 -55.51 0.86 10.05
N ILE A 252 -54.69 1.68 10.72
CA ILE A 252 -53.24 1.71 10.49
C ILE A 252 -52.68 0.37 10.90
N ILE A 253 -51.80 -0.19 10.05
CA ILE A 253 -51.20 -1.52 10.19
C ILE A 253 -50.36 -1.56 11.49
N PRO A 254 -50.65 -2.49 12.44
CA PRO A 254 -50.00 -2.52 13.76
C PRO A 254 -48.49 -2.70 13.70
N THR A 255 -47.96 -3.39 12.71
CA THR A 255 -46.51 -3.63 12.55
C THR A 255 -45.71 -2.35 12.29
N ARG A 256 -46.38 -1.26 11.90
CA ARG A 256 -45.79 0.07 11.71
C ARG A 256 -45.72 0.90 12.99
N LEU A 257 -46.45 0.49 14.02
CA LEU A 257 -46.71 1.30 15.22
C LEU A 257 -45.87 0.79 16.40
N THR A 258 -45.20 1.70 17.10
CA THR A 258 -44.51 1.44 18.35
C THR A 258 -44.96 2.44 19.40
N ALA A 259 -45.37 1.98 20.59
CA ALA A 259 -45.61 2.82 21.72
C ALA A 259 -44.43 2.89 22.67
N SER A 260 -44.05 4.08 23.12
CA SER A 260 -42.94 4.32 24.04
C SER A 260 -43.35 5.36 25.10
N GLY A 261 -42.89 5.20 26.33
CA GLY A 261 -42.97 6.24 27.35
C GLY A 261 -41.59 6.77 27.68
N LYS A 262 -41.47 8.06 27.93
CA LYS A 262 -40.23 8.74 28.34
C LYS A 262 -40.34 9.32 29.77
N GLY A 263 -41.54 9.29 30.38
CA GLY A 263 -41.75 9.92 31.66
C GLY A 263 -41.35 11.40 31.66
N GLU A 264 -40.74 11.85 32.72
CA GLU A 264 -40.27 13.23 32.94
C GLU A 264 -38.82 13.49 32.45
N PHE A 265 -38.14 12.46 31.98
CA PHE A 265 -36.66 12.47 31.77
C PHE A 265 -36.20 13.15 30.47
N PHE A 266 -37.12 13.57 29.61
CA PHE A 266 -36.82 14.26 28.36
C PHE A 266 -37.60 15.59 28.26
N PRO A 267 -37.30 16.57 29.15
CA PRO A 267 -37.98 17.83 29.16
C PRO A 267 -37.62 18.67 27.92
N LYS A 268 -38.62 19.34 27.32
CA LYS A 268 -38.45 20.29 26.19
C LYS A 268 -38.26 21.73 26.70
N ALA A 269 -38.69 22.00 27.92
CA ALA A 269 -38.57 23.27 28.63
C ALA A 269 -38.33 23.05 30.13
N ASP A 270 -38.02 24.14 30.85
CA ASP A 270 -37.80 24.10 32.27
C ASP A 270 -39.09 23.70 33.03
N ASN A 271 -38.95 22.79 33.98
CA ASN A 271 -40.06 22.31 34.83
C ASN A 271 -40.43 23.27 35.96
N ASP A 272 -39.64 24.30 36.23
CA ASP A 272 -39.89 25.26 37.31
C ASP A 272 -41.11 26.15 37.05
N THR A 273 -41.40 26.42 35.76
CA THR A 273 -42.53 27.25 35.37
C THR A 273 -43.71 26.40 34.91
N PRO A 274 -44.97 26.87 35.17
CA PRO A 274 -46.17 26.20 34.68
C PRO A 274 -46.20 26.05 33.15
N GLU A 275 -45.71 27.06 32.42
CA GLU A 275 -45.61 27.10 30.98
C GLU A 275 -44.61 26.07 30.46
N GLY A 276 -43.44 25.93 31.11
CA GLY A 276 -42.45 24.92 30.78
C GLY A 276 -42.98 23.50 31.04
N ARG A 277 -43.66 23.26 32.19
CA ARG A 277 -44.31 21.98 32.44
C ARG A 277 -45.37 21.64 31.40
N ALA A 278 -46.17 22.65 30.97
CA ALA A 278 -47.17 22.43 29.92
C ALA A 278 -46.53 21.98 28.59
N LYS A 279 -45.33 22.50 28.22
CA LYS A 279 -44.56 22.08 27.03
C LYS A 279 -43.97 20.67 27.20
N ASN A 280 -43.61 20.28 28.42
CA ASN A 280 -43.08 18.96 28.73
C ASN A 280 -44.15 17.86 28.67
N ARG A 281 -45.40 18.18 29.10
CA ARG A 281 -46.55 17.27 28.95
C ARG A 281 -47.02 17.25 27.50
N ARG A 282 -46.50 16.32 26.75
CA ARG A 282 -46.75 16.16 25.30
C ARG A 282 -46.71 14.71 24.87
N THR A 283 -47.25 14.45 23.72
CA THR A 283 -46.99 13.22 22.99
C THR A 283 -46.34 13.57 21.64
N GLU A 284 -45.24 12.93 21.35
CA GLU A 284 -44.55 13.06 20.07
C GLU A 284 -44.85 11.84 19.20
N ILE A 285 -45.34 12.08 17.97
CA ILE A 285 -45.54 11.04 16.98
C ILE A 285 -44.42 11.23 15.96
N ILE A 286 -43.47 10.30 15.98
CA ILE A 286 -42.23 10.35 15.20
C ILE A 286 -42.38 9.44 14.00
N LEU A 287 -42.30 10.04 12.82
CA LEU A 287 -42.51 9.38 11.55
C LEU A 287 -41.16 9.23 10.85
N SER A 288 -40.75 7.98 10.64
CA SER A 288 -39.47 7.64 10.07
C SER A 288 -39.67 6.88 8.76
N PRO A 289 -39.11 7.34 7.65
CA PRO A 289 -39.06 6.50 6.43
C PRO A 289 -38.34 5.20 6.70
N LYS A 290 -38.82 4.11 6.13
CA LYS A 290 -38.16 2.79 6.24
C LYS A 290 -36.80 2.84 5.55
N LEU A 291 -35.79 2.31 6.23
CA LEU A 291 -34.40 2.27 5.78
C LEU A 291 -34.02 0.94 5.11
N ASP A 292 -34.99 0.11 4.79
CA ASP A 292 -34.76 -1.26 4.30
C ASP A 292 -33.87 -1.32 3.04
N GLU A 293 -34.06 -0.38 2.10
CA GLU A 293 -33.24 -0.27 0.89
C GLU A 293 -31.79 0.09 1.22
N LEU A 294 -31.58 1.05 2.13
CA LEU A 294 -30.24 1.45 2.59
C LEU A 294 -29.54 0.32 3.34
N MET A 295 -30.27 -0.37 4.20
CA MET A 295 -29.74 -1.51 4.97
C MET A 295 -29.38 -2.69 4.09
N LYS A 296 -30.04 -2.89 2.93
CA LYS A 296 -29.68 -3.91 1.95
C LYS A 296 -28.33 -3.61 1.28
N LEU A 297 -28.04 -2.35 0.98
CA LEU A 297 -26.75 -1.93 0.40
C LEU A 297 -25.58 -2.04 1.40
N LEU A 298 -25.86 -1.94 2.71
CA LEU A 298 -24.85 -2.04 3.76
C LEU A 298 -24.56 -3.49 4.20
N LYS A 299 -25.43 -4.44 3.83
CA LYS A 299 -25.24 -5.87 4.10
C LYS A 299 -24.45 -6.52 2.96
N VAL A 300 -23.22 -6.10 2.81
CA VAL A 300 -22.25 -6.77 1.92
C VAL A 300 -21.31 -7.63 2.77
#